data_34570cc4f9731eafa3ae06bfc7a171db
#
_entry.id   34570cc4f9731eafa3ae06bfc7a171db
#
_cell.length_a   1.000
_cell.length_b   1.000
_cell.length_c   1.000
_cell.angle_alpha   90.00
_cell.angle_beta   90.00
_cell.angle_gamma   90.00
#
_symmetry.space_group_name_H-M   'P 1'
#
loop_
_entity.id
_entity.type
_entity.pdbx_description
1 polymer ?
#
loop_
_entity_poly.entity_id
_entity_poly.type
_entity_poly.pdbx_seq_one_letter_code
_entity_poly.pdbx_strand_id
1 'polypeptide(L)'
;MKKTWEKIFEYASMPVHGTMSRKLRKGVSLQINEGKSYDKAVIFLGEEFVRITEEDSKKQAVNTYYDWTGIASIRTISPTE
;
A
#
# COMPACT_ATOMS: atom_id res chain seq x y z
N MET A 1 4.27 12.37 11.03
CA MET A 1 4.58 11.76 9.74
C MET A 1 3.60 10.67 9.34
N LYS A 2 3.11 9.91 10.32
CA LYS A 2 2.14 8.87 10.02
C LYS A 2 0.92 9.40 9.27
N LYS A 3 0.40 10.56 9.68
CA LYS A 3 -0.79 11.11 9.03
C LYS A 3 -0.55 11.42 7.56
N THR A 4 0.64 11.89 7.22
CA THR A 4 0.99 12.15 5.82
C THR A 4 0.97 10.86 5.02
N TRP A 5 1.60 9.81 5.57
CA TRP A 5 1.64 8.53 4.87
C TRP A 5 0.25 7.91 4.76
N GLU A 6 -0.54 8.00 5.81
CA GLU A 6 -1.92 7.50 5.76
C GLU A 6 -2.72 8.14 4.63
N LYS A 7 -2.58 9.46 4.48
CA LYS A 7 -3.29 10.17 3.43
C LYS A 7 -2.88 9.69 2.05
N ILE A 8 -1.58 9.41 1.87
CA ILE A 8 -1.10 8.94 0.59
C ILE A 8 -1.64 7.53 0.29
N PHE A 9 -1.64 6.64 1.28
CA PHE A 9 -2.22 5.32 1.10
C PHE A 9 -3.70 5.40 0.79
N GLU A 10 -4.42 6.29 1.48
CA GLU A 10 -5.85 6.48 1.23
C GLU A 10 -6.10 6.99 -0.19
N TYR A 11 -5.26 7.91 -0.65
CA TYR A 11 -5.37 8.45 -1.99
C TYR A 11 -5.15 7.37 -3.06
N ALA A 12 -4.18 6.50 -2.83
CA ALA A 12 -3.78 5.49 -3.81
C ALA A 12 -4.66 4.24 -3.79
N SER A 13 -5.61 4.16 -2.86
CA SER A 13 -6.36 2.92 -2.65
C SER A 13 -7.83 3.22 -2.39
N MET A 14 -8.63 2.14 -2.36
CA MET A 14 -10.06 2.22 -2.08
C MET A 14 -10.41 1.23 -0.98
N PRO A 15 -11.36 1.57 -0.09
CA PRO A 15 -11.79 0.61 0.93
C PRO A 15 -12.39 -0.62 0.26
N VAL A 16 -12.15 -1.77 0.86
CA VAL A 16 -12.80 -3.01 0.45
C VAL A 16 -14.01 -3.20 1.34
N HIS A 17 -15.18 -3.23 0.74
CA HIS A 17 -16.44 -3.29 1.48
C HIS A 17 -16.47 -4.48 2.45
N GLY A 18 -16.87 -4.20 3.68
CA GLY A 18 -17.01 -5.23 4.69
C GLY A 18 -15.72 -5.65 5.36
N THR A 19 -14.62 -4.97 5.08
CA THR A 19 -13.33 -5.29 5.69
C THR A 19 -12.64 -4.02 6.18
N MET A 20 -11.53 -4.20 6.89
CA MET A 20 -10.67 -3.10 7.30
C MET A 20 -9.55 -2.84 6.29
N SER A 21 -9.56 -3.57 5.19
CA SER A 21 -8.51 -3.50 4.19
C SER A 21 -8.85 -2.52 3.08
N ARG A 22 -7.81 -2.09 2.36
CA ARG A 22 -7.95 -1.23 1.19
C ARG A 22 -7.25 -1.90 0.02
N LYS A 23 -7.68 -1.59 -1.18
CA LYS A 23 -7.12 -2.18 -2.38
C LYS A 23 -6.55 -1.07 -3.24
N LEU A 24 -5.34 -1.25 -3.78
CA LEU A 24 -4.75 -0.28 -4.68
C LEU A 24 -5.70 -0.01 -5.84
N ARG A 25 -5.82 1.26 -6.22
CA ARG A 25 -6.66 1.64 -7.36
C ARG A 25 -6.09 1.03 -8.63
N LYS A 26 -6.98 0.66 -9.53
CA LYS A 26 -6.56 0.11 -10.81
C LYS A 26 -5.69 1.12 -11.54
N GLY A 27 -4.54 0.67 -12.04
CA GLY A 27 -3.62 1.52 -12.77
C GLY A 27 -2.68 2.34 -11.89
N VAL A 28 -2.78 2.19 -10.58
CA VAL A 28 -1.91 2.91 -9.65
C VAL A 28 -0.89 1.94 -9.07
N SER A 29 0.39 2.33 -9.11
CA SER A 29 1.46 1.59 -8.47
C SER A 29 1.97 2.38 -7.29
N LEU A 30 2.53 1.68 -6.33
CA LEU A 30 3.02 2.27 -5.08
C LEU A 30 4.41 1.74 -4.79
N GLN A 31 5.31 2.63 -4.39
CA GLN A 31 6.67 2.25 -4.01
C GLN A 31 7.02 2.92 -2.69
N ILE A 32 7.48 2.13 -1.74
CA ILE A 32 7.85 2.62 -0.41
C ILE A 32 9.35 2.56 -0.27
N ASN A 33 9.97 3.68 0.11
CA ASN A 33 11.42 3.75 0.37
C ASN A 33 12.28 3.26 -0.80
N GLU A 34 11.81 3.49 -2.02
CA GLU A 34 12.55 3.05 -3.21
C GLU A 34 12.75 1.54 -3.27
N GLY A 35 11.91 0.79 -2.57
CA GLY A 35 11.90 -0.66 -2.66
C GLY A 35 11.14 -1.13 -3.89
N LYS A 36 10.60 -2.34 -3.83
CA LYS A 36 9.84 -2.85 -4.96
C LYS A 36 8.57 -2.02 -5.18
N SER A 37 8.05 -2.07 -6.39
CA SER A 37 6.81 -1.42 -6.75
C SER A 37 5.65 -2.41 -6.58
N TYR A 38 4.56 -1.94 -5.98
CA TYR A 38 3.36 -2.74 -5.79
C TYR A 38 2.30 -2.24 -6.77
N ASP A 39 1.66 -3.13 -7.51
CA ASP A 39 0.62 -2.72 -8.45
C ASP A 39 -0.70 -3.46 -8.28
N LYS A 40 -0.71 -4.56 -7.54
CA LYS A 40 -1.92 -5.30 -7.22
C LYS A 40 -1.78 -5.78 -5.80
N ALA A 41 -2.16 -4.93 -4.87
CA ALA A 41 -1.93 -5.22 -3.47
C ALA A 41 -3.10 -4.78 -2.63
N VAL A 42 -3.22 -5.44 -1.49
CA VAL A 42 -4.19 -5.08 -0.47
C VAL A 42 -3.40 -4.44 0.67
N ILE A 43 -3.92 -3.35 1.19
CA ILE A 43 -3.23 -2.53 2.18
C ILE A 43 -4.05 -2.50 3.46
N PHE A 44 -3.39 -2.73 4.58
CA PHE A 44 -4.00 -2.56 5.89
C PHE A 44 -3.24 -1.48 6.65
N LEU A 45 -3.96 -0.43 7.04
CA LEU A 45 -3.37 0.68 7.76
C LEU A 45 -3.55 0.44 9.26
N GLY A 46 -2.50 -0.06 9.90
CA GLY A 46 -2.54 -0.34 11.32
C GLY A 46 -2.13 0.85 12.16
N GLU A 47 -2.17 0.66 13.47
CA GLU A 47 -1.79 1.71 14.42
C GLU A 47 -0.32 2.08 14.28
N GLU A 48 0.54 1.07 14.25
CA GLU A 48 1.99 1.30 14.25
C GLU A 48 2.66 0.85 12.98
N PHE A 49 1.92 0.20 12.08
CA PHE A 49 2.50 -0.33 10.86
C PHE A 49 1.48 -0.30 9.73
N VAL A 50 2.00 -0.40 8.52
CA VAL A 50 1.17 -0.67 7.35
C VAL A 50 1.59 -2.04 6.82
N ARG A 51 0.61 -2.87 6.48
CA ARG A 51 0.87 -4.17 5.90
C ARG A 51 0.42 -4.16 4.46
N ILE A 52 1.29 -4.62 3.58
CA ILE A 52 0.97 -4.74 2.17
C ILE A 52 0.97 -6.22 1.82
N THR A 53 -0.14 -6.70 1.30
CA THR A 53 -0.32 -8.11 0.96
C THR A 53 -0.43 -8.26 -0.54
N GLU A 54 0.40 -9.14 -1.08
CA GLU A 54 0.38 -9.49 -2.49
C GLU A 54 0.19 -10.99 -2.62
N GLU A 55 -0.16 -11.43 -3.81
CA GLU A 55 -0.20 -12.85 -4.11
C GLU A 55 0.98 -13.17 -5.03
N ASP A 56 1.76 -14.18 -4.68
CA ASP A 56 2.91 -14.56 -5.51
C ASP A 56 2.49 -15.57 -6.58
N SER A 57 3.48 -16.04 -7.36
CA SER A 57 3.22 -16.97 -8.46
C SER A 57 2.70 -18.33 -8.00
N LYS A 58 2.88 -18.64 -6.73
CA LYS A 58 2.38 -19.88 -6.13
C LYS A 58 1.06 -19.68 -5.41
N LYS A 59 0.44 -18.52 -5.60
CA LYS A 59 -0.84 -18.17 -4.97
C LYS A 59 -0.74 -18.11 -3.46
N GLN A 60 0.42 -17.73 -2.96
CA GLN A 60 0.63 -17.51 -1.54
C GLN A 60 0.50 -16.02 -1.24
N ALA A 61 -0.07 -15.69 -0.09
CA ALA A 61 -0.15 -14.32 0.36
C ALA A 61 1.22 -13.93 0.93
N VAL A 62 1.80 -12.89 0.37
CA VAL A 62 3.08 -12.35 0.85
C VAL A 62 2.77 -11.05 1.56
N ASN A 63 3.02 -11.01 2.86
CA ASN A 63 2.72 -9.85 3.68
C ASN A 63 4.00 -9.12 4.02
N THR A 64 4.09 -7.86 3.65
CA THR A 64 5.24 -7.02 3.96
C THR A 64 4.79 -5.95 4.94
N TYR A 65 5.51 -5.79 6.03
CA TYR A 65 5.15 -4.86 7.10
C TYR A 65 6.15 -3.73 7.15
N TYR A 66 5.64 -2.51 7.21
CA TYR A 66 6.46 -1.31 7.34
C TYR A 66 6.03 -0.58 8.61
N ASP A 67 6.99 -0.33 9.50
CA ASP A 67 6.72 0.53 10.65
C ASP A 67 6.56 1.95 10.11
N TRP A 68 5.55 2.67 10.61
CA TRP A 68 5.31 4.04 10.13
C TRP A 68 6.56 4.92 10.24
N THR A 69 7.34 4.71 11.31
CA THR A 69 8.55 5.50 11.50
C THR A 69 9.67 5.11 10.55
N GLY A 70 9.55 3.95 9.92
CA GLY A 70 10.55 3.49 8.96
C GLY A 70 10.31 3.93 7.54
N ILE A 71 9.21 4.65 7.29
CA ILE A 71 8.91 5.13 5.94
C ILE A 71 9.52 6.50 5.76
N ALA A 72 10.42 6.62 4.80
CA ALA A 72 11.08 7.89 4.48
C ALA A 72 10.48 8.54 3.24
N SER A 73 9.95 7.74 2.31
CA SER A 73 9.33 8.28 1.10
C SER A 73 8.32 7.29 0.55
N ILE A 74 7.32 7.82 -0.15
CA ILE A 74 6.35 7.00 -0.88
C ILE A 74 6.19 7.64 -2.25
N ARG A 75 6.29 6.80 -3.27
CA ARG A 75 6.06 7.22 -4.65
C ARG A 75 4.80 6.52 -5.15
N THR A 76 3.91 7.29 -5.75
CA THR A 76 2.76 6.72 -6.43
C THR A 76 2.90 6.99 -7.91
N ILE A 77 2.51 6.03 -8.71
CA ILE A 77 2.59 6.14 -10.17
C ILE A 77 1.19 5.87 -10.70
N SER A 78 0.66 6.82 -11.45
CA SER A 78 -0.67 6.69 -12.03
C SER A 78 -0.66 7.27 -13.43
N PRO A 79 -1.64 6.90 -14.27
CA PRO A 79 -1.68 7.44 -15.63
C PRO A 79 -1.86 8.95 -15.60
N THR A 80 -1.21 9.65 -16.52
CA THR A 80 -1.44 11.07 -16.72
C THR A 80 -2.69 11.24 -17.57
N GLU A 81 -3.38 12.34 -17.36
CA GLU A 81 -4.58 12.64 -18.15
C GLU A 81 -4.30 13.62 -19.26
#